data_e26659fb0eb20757e66fc9a2dc862f43
#
_entry.id   e26659fb0eb20757e66fc9a2dc862f43
#
_cell.length_a   1.000
_cell.length_b   1.000
_cell.length_c   1.000
_cell.angle_alpha   90.00
_cell.angle_beta   90.00
_cell.angle_gamma   90.00
#
_symmetry.space_group_name_H-M   'P 1'
#
loop_
_entity.id
_entity.type
_entity.pdbx_description
1 polymer ?
#
loop_
_entity_poly.entity_id
_entity_poly.type
_entity_poly.pdbx_seq_one_letter_code
_entity_poly.pdbx_strand_id
1 'polypeptide(L)'
;MIKLKMNLITVVFLLISCFSQAQFVKKHGQLSVLGTQLVDKNNQPVVLRGLSFGWHSMWPRFYNEKAVSWLKKDFNCNVVRAAMGIELGDHSYNNDPQFSKEKVEAVVNGAIKSDIYVIIDWHSHNVNLKEAKVFFAEISKKYGKYPNIIYEVFNEPDYETWWEVKSYAEEVIREIRENDPNNIILVGCPHWDQDIDLPAEDPIRGYTNIMYTMHFYAATHGKELRDRTDAAIKSGLPVFVSESAGMEASGDGPLN
;
A
#
# COMPACT_ATOMS: atom_id res chain seq x y z
N MET A 1 0.26 47.93 30.39
CA MET A 1 -0.06 46.54 30.74
C MET A 1 -0.83 45.78 29.65
N ILE A 2 -1.73 46.37 28.88
CA ILE A 2 -2.54 45.67 27.84
C ILE A 2 -1.70 45.22 26.64
N LYS A 3 -0.70 45.99 26.17
CA LYS A 3 0.17 45.61 25.02
C LYS A 3 1.06 44.40 25.30
N LEU A 4 1.52 44.21 26.55
CA LEU A 4 2.36 43.07 26.92
C LEU A 4 1.56 41.77 26.98
N LYS A 5 0.29 41.81 27.40
CA LYS A 5 -0.61 40.65 27.43
C LYS A 5 -1.00 40.19 26.01
N MET A 6 -1.22 41.12 25.09
CA MET A 6 -1.55 40.82 23.70
C MET A 6 -0.39 40.10 22.97
N ASN A 7 0.86 40.53 23.18
CA ASN A 7 2.03 39.88 22.61
C ASN A 7 2.25 38.43 23.15
N LEU A 8 1.93 38.20 24.41
CA LEU A 8 2.04 36.86 25.00
C LEU A 8 1.01 35.89 24.45
N ILE A 9 -0.23 36.33 24.24
CA ILE A 9 -1.30 35.52 23.63
C ILE A 9 -0.97 35.19 22.18
N THR A 10 -0.45 36.15 21.40
CA THR A 10 -0.05 35.95 20.01
C THR A 10 1.12 34.95 19.90
N VAL A 11 2.11 35.02 20.79
CA VAL A 11 3.23 34.07 20.85
C VAL A 11 2.77 32.65 21.24
N VAL A 12 1.82 32.53 22.18
CA VAL A 12 1.26 31.24 22.58
C VAL A 12 0.45 30.60 21.42
N PHE A 13 -0.33 31.38 20.67
CA PHE A 13 -1.03 30.89 19.47
C PHE A 13 -0.07 30.48 18.35
N LEU A 14 1.03 31.19 18.12
CA LEU A 14 2.07 30.84 17.17
C LEU A 14 2.82 29.55 17.58
N LEU A 15 3.06 29.33 18.87
CA LEU A 15 3.70 28.13 19.38
C LEU A 15 2.78 26.90 19.31
N ILE A 16 1.47 27.06 19.46
CA ILE A 16 0.50 25.95 19.33
C ILE A 16 0.32 25.56 17.86
N SER A 17 0.44 26.46 16.92
CA SER A 17 0.35 26.14 15.47
C SER A 17 1.57 25.38 14.93
N CYS A 18 2.72 25.39 15.62
CA CYS A 18 3.93 24.67 15.18
C CYS A 18 3.96 23.17 15.52
N PHE A 19 2.99 22.64 16.28
CA PHE A 19 2.99 21.23 16.71
C PHE A 19 1.92 20.35 16.06
N SER A 20 1.18 20.86 15.08
CA SER A 20 0.23 20.04 14.34
C SER A 20 0.91 19.33 13.14
N GLN A 21 1.93 18.53 13.37
CA GLN A 21 2.21 17.46 12.43
C GLN A 21 1.05 16.45 12.56
N ALA A 22 0.20 16.40 11.54
CA ALA A 22 -0.98 15.57 11.56
C ALA A 22 -0.59 14.12 11.89
N GLN A 23 -1.02 13.65 13.06
CA GLN A 23 -0.91 12.26 13.49
C GLN A 23 -1.95 11.48 12.70
N PHE A 24 -1.57 11.00 11.50
CA PHE A 24 -2.52 10.54 10.51
C PHE A 24 -3.21 9.24 10.93
N VAL A 25 -2.41 8.23 11.33
CA VAL A 25 -2.96 6.95 11.80
C VAL A 25 -3.70 7.10 13.14
N LYS A 26 -3.20 7.89 14.06
CA LYS A 26 -3.93 8.17 15.31
C LYS A 26 -5.29 8.81 15.07
N LYS A 27 -5.38 9.68 14.07
CA LYS A 27 -6.63 10.34 13.67
C LYS A 27 -7.60 9.34 13.02
N HIS A 28 -7.15 8.60 12.01
CA HIS A 28 -7.99 7.74 11.19
C HIS A 28 -8.13 6.32 11.74
N GLY A 29 -7.11 5.80 12.45
CA GLY A 29 -7.14 4.49 13.12
C GLY A 29 -7.14 3.33 12.13
N GLN A 30 -7.85 2.26 12.50
CA GLN A 30 -8.05 1.08 11.66
C GLN A 30 -8.84 1.47 10.41
N LEU A 31 -8.29 1.15 9.23
CA LEU A 31 -8.99 1.30 7.97
C LEU A 31 -9.91 0.10 7.71
N SER A 32 -10.98 0.34 6.97
CA SER A 32 -11.91 -0.70 6.52
C SER A 32 -12.47 -0.36 5.13
N VAL A 33 -13.12 -1.33 4.50
CA VAL A 33 -13.81 -1.16 3.23
C VAL A 33 -15.31 -1.08 3.49
N LEU A 34 -15.93 0.02 3.04
CA LEU A 34 -17.38 0.21 3.10
C LEU A 34 -17.91 0.48 1.68
N GLY A 35 -18.62 -0.50 1.12
CA GLY A 35 -18.96 -0.47 -0.30
C GLY A 35 -17.69 -0.50 -1.16
N THR A 36 -17.51 0.54 -1.97
CA THR A 36 -16.30 0.70 -2.82
C THR A 36 -15.25 1.64 -2.20
N GLN A 37 -15.47 2.13 -0.98
CA GLN A 37 -14.62 3.15 -0.37
C GLN A 37 -13.74 2.60 0.73
N LEU A 38 -12.49 3.10 0.79
CA LEU A 38 -11.62 2.99 1.94
C LEU A 38 -12.07 4.02 2.98
N VAL A 39 -12.38 3.56 4.20
CA VAL A 39 -12.88 4.42 5.28
C VAL A 39 -12.07 4.25 6.56
N ASP A 40 -12.14 5.25 7.43
CA ASP A 40 -11.50 5.25 8.74
C ASP A 40 -12.39 4.60 9.82
N LYS A 41 -11.87 4.56 11.06
CA LYS A 41 -12.57 4.04 12.23
C LYS A 41 -13.94 4.70 12.52
N ASN A 42 -14.24 5.84 11.89
CA ASN A 42 -15.51 6.57 12.02
C ASN A 42 -16.36 6.45 10.74
N ASN A 43 -16.03 5.52 9.84
CA ASN A 43 -16.65 5.34 8.53
C ASN A 43 -16.55 6.58 7.62
N GLN A 44 -15.52 7.42 7.81
CA GLN A 44 -15.29 8.57 6.93
C GLN A 44 -14.30 8.19 5.82
N PRO A 45 -14.57 8.56 4.56
CA PRO A 45 -13.67 8.25 3.45
C PRO A 45 -12.25 8.78 3.70
N VAL A 46 -11.25 7.94 3.41
CA VAL A 46 -9.83 8.28 3.54
C VAL A 46 -9.14 8.18 2.19
N VAL A 47 -8.34 9.19 1.88
CA VAL A 47 -7.48 9.20 0.70
C VAL A 47 -6.03 9.06 1.16
N LEU A 48 -5.38 7.97 0.73
CA LEU A 48 -3.96 7.74 0.93
C LEU A 48 -3.17 8.35 -0.24
N ARG A 49 -2.11 9.08 0.09
CA ARG A 49 -1.18 9.67 -0.89
C ARG A 49 0.23 9.45 -0.42
N GLY A 50 1.06 8.87 -1.27
CA GLY A 50 2.42 8.56 -0.87
C GLY A 50 3.30 8.14 -2.04
N LEU A 51 4.43 7.55 -1.69
CA LEU A 51 5.43 7.12 -2.64
C LEU A 51 5.73 5.62 -2.43
N SER A 52 5.88 4.92 -3.55
CA SER A 52 6.40 3.57 -3.56
C SER A 52 7.93 3.63 -3.54
N PHE A 53 8.54 2.84 -2.65
CA PHE A 53 9.96 2.51 -2.79
C PHE A 53 10.11 1.60 -4.01
N GLY A 54 11.19 1.76 -4.76
CA GLY A 54 11.52 0.78 -5.81
C GLY A 54 11.97 -0.55 -5.18
N TRP A 55 12.16 -1.57 -5.99
CA TRP A 55 12.58 -2.90 -5.57
C TRP A 55 13.71 -2.86 -4.55
N HIS A 56 13.49 -3.44 -3.36
CA HIS A 56 14.48 -3.40 -2.28
C HIS A 56 15.81 -4.06 -2.69
N SER A 57 15.76 -5.08 -3.54
CA SER A 57 16.93 -5.79 -4.05
C SER A 57 17.84 -4.91 -4.93
N MET A 58 17.27 -3.91 -5.61
CA MET A 58 18.02 -2.97 -6.46
C MET A 58 18.42 -1.68 -5.70
N TRP A 59 17.55 -1.21 -4.80
CA TRP A 59 17.76 0.06 -4.08
C TRP A 59 17.66 -0.09 -2.56
N PRO A 60 18.40 -1.04 -1.94
CA PRO A 60 18.29 -1.34 -0.50
C PRO A 60 18.66 -0.15 0.39
N ARG A 61 19.44 0.81 -0.12
CA ARG A 61 19.88 2.01 0.62
C ARG A 61 18.73 2.90 1.07
N PHE A 62 17.58 2.86 0.36
CA PHE A 62 16.41 3.66 0.70
C PHE A 62 15.50 2.98 1.74
N TYR A 63 15.64 1.68 1.94
CA TYR A 63 14.82 0.90 2.88
C TYR A 63 15.29 1.11 4.32
N ASN A 64 14.92 2.24 4.90
CA ASN A 64 15.26 2.61 6.28
C ASN A 64 14.25 3.63 6.86
N GLU A 65 14.17 3.70 8.20
CA GLU A 65 13.26 4.60 8.94
C GLU A 65 13.45 6.09 8.59
N LYS A 66 14.69 6.52 8.29
CA LYS A 66 14.99 7.92 7.98
C LYS A 66 14.37 8.35 6.65
N ALA A 67 14.42 7.46 5.64
CA ALA A 67 13.78 7.71 4.34
C ALA A 67 12.26 7.88 4.51
N VAL A 68 11.60 7.00 5.28
CA VAL A 68 10.18 7.12 5.57
C VAL A 68 9.83 8.45 6.26
N SER A 69 10.60 8.81 7.29
CA SER A 69 10.41 10.08 7.99
C SER A 69 10.60 11.29 7.08
N TRP A 70 11.57 11.22 6.17
CA TRP A 70 11.83 12.27 5.19
C TRP A 70 10.66 12.40 4.19
N LEU A 71 10.17 11.28 3.64
CA LEU A 71 9.02 11.28 2.72
C LEU A 71 7.77 11.87 3.38
N LYS A 72 7.49 11.50 4.63
CA LYS A 72 6.39 12.12 5.37
C LYS A 72 6.55 13.63 5.48
N LYS A 73 7.75 14.09 5.86
CA LYS A 73 8.01 15.50 6.16
C LYS A 73 8.02 16.39 4.91
N ASP A 74 8.73 15.96 3.87
CA ASP A 74 9.04 16.80 2.71
C ASP A 74 8.02 16.63 1.58
N PHE A 75 7.39 15.44 1.47
CA PHE A 75 6.35 15.14 0.47
C PHE A 75 4.93 15.04 1.07
N ASN A 76 4.82 15.21 2.38
CA ASN A 76 3.53 15.10 3.09
C ASN A 76 2.81 13.75 2.85
N CYS A 77 3.58 12.67 2.72
CA CYS A 77 3.06 11.33 2.54
C CYS A 77 2.29 10.88 3.78
N ASN A 78 1.14 10.23 3.58
CA ASN A 78 0.39 9.56 4.64
C ASN A 78 0.39 8.02 4.49
N VAL A 79 1.02 7.52 3.44
CA VAL A 79 1.32 6.11 3.18
C VAL A 79 2.67 6.02 2.45
N VAL A 80 3.36 4.90 2.65
CA VAL A 80 4.50 4.48 1.81
C VAL A 80 4.29 3.02 1.39
N ARG A 81 4.83 2.62 0.23
CA ARG A 81 4.77 1.24 -0.26
C ARG A 81 6.18 0.64 -0.25
N ALA A 82 6.32 -0.50 0.44
CA ALA A 82 7.57 -1.25 0.53
C ALA A 82 7.53 -2.40 -0.49
N ALA A 83 8.04 -2.15 -1.69
CA ALA A 83 8.08 -3.08 -2.82
C ALA A 83 9.18 -4.13 -2.61
N MET A 84 8.83 -5.27 -1.99
CA MET A 84 9.76 -6.36 -1.73
C MET A 84 9.92 -7.24 -2.98
N GLY A 85 10.98 -7.05 -3.75
CA GLY A 85 11.27 -7.83 -4.96
C GLY A 85 11.50 -9.32 -4.65
N ILE A 86 10.79 -10.19 -5.35
CA ILE A 86 10.77 -11.62 -5.07
C ILE A 86 11.78 -12.38 -5.91
N GLU A 87 11.85 -12.10 -7.22
CA GLU A 87 12.66 -12.87 -8.16
C GLU A 87 13.96 -12.18 -8.57
N LEU A 88 13.97 -10.86 -8.70
CA LEU A 88 15.04 -10.12 -9.34
C LEU A 88 16.12 -9.62 -8.38
N GLY A 89 17.38 -9.86 -8.75
CA GLY A 89 18.57 -9.41 -8.04
C GLY A 89 19.08 -10.38 -6.99
N ASP A 90 20.35 -10.23 -6.62
CA ASP A 90 21.05 -11.13 -5.70
C ASP A 90 20.44 -11.13 -4.29
N HIS A 91 19.83 -10.03 -3.90
CA HIS A 91 19.16 -9.87 -2.61
C HIS A 91 17.63 -9.89 -2.72
N SER A 92 17.06 -10.52 -3.76
CA SER A 92 15.64 -10.80 -3.84
C SER A 92 15.18 -11.73 -2.72
N TYR A 93 13.88 -11.77 -2.43
CA TYR A 93 13.38 -12.64 -1.37
C TYR A 93 13.73 -14.11 -1.59
N ASN A 94 13.66 -14.60 -2.82
CA ASN A 94 14.00 -15.99 -3.16
C ASN A 94 15.47 -16.32 -2.92
N ASN A 95 16.37 -15.34 -3.05
CA ASN A 95 17.81 -15.53 -2.87
C ASN A 95 18.28 -15.21 -1.44
N ASP A 96 17.68 -14.19 -0.80
CA ASP A 96 18.05 -13.74 0.54
C ASP A 96 16.80 -13.28 1.33
N PRO A 97 15.98 -14.24 1.82
CA PRO A 97 14.75 -13.93 2.54
C PRO A 97 14.97 -13.10 3.81
N GLN A 98 16.09 -13.32 4.49
CA GLN A 98 16.37 -12.61 5.73
C GLN A 98 16.67 -11.12 5.47
N PHE A 99 17.51 -10.83 4.50
CA PHE A 99 17.81 -9.45 4.09
C PHE A 99 16.54 -8.73 3.61
N SER A 100 15.73 -9.39 2.79
CA SER A 100 14.48 -8.84 2.28
C SER A 100 13.51 -8.46 3.40
N LYS A 101 13.32 -9.36 4.37
CA LYS A 101 12.49 -9.10 5.56
C LYS A 101 13.03 -7.92 6.38
N GLU A 102 14.34 -7.88 6.66
CA GLU A 102 14.96 -6.78 7.40
C GLU A 102 14.73 -5.41 6.73
N LYS A 103 14.81 -5.36 5.40
CA LYS A 103 14.55 -4.13 4.64
C LYS A 103 13.10 -3.69 4.73
N VAL A 104 12.17 -4.59 4.49
CA VAL A 104 10.72 -4.30 4.62
C VAL A 104 10.39 -3.87 6.05
N GLU A 105 10.86 -4.59 7.05
CA GLU A 105 10.64 -4.26 8.46
C GLU A 105 11.18 -2.88 8.85
N ALA A 106 12.30 -2.45 8.29
CA ALA A 106 12.83 -1.11 8.52
C ALA A 106 11.87 -0.02 8.01
N VAL A 107 11.21 -0.24 6.85
CA VAL A 107 10.18 0.66 6.31
C VAL A 107 8.92 0.61 7.18
N VAL A 108 8.45 -0.58 7.56
CA VAL A 108 7.28 -0.77 8.44
C VAL A 108 7.47 -0.06 9.77
N ASN A 109 8.62 -0.27 10.44
CA ASN A 109 8.94 0.39 11.70
C ASN A 109 9.02 1.91 11.54
N GLY A 110 9.58 2.38 10.42
CA GLY A 110 9.61 3.79 10.06
C GLY A 110 8.21 4.41 9.91
N ALA A 111 7.28 3.69 9.27
CA ALA A 111 5.90 4.13 9.08
C ALA A 111 5.12 4.17 10.41
N ILE A 112 5.25 3.14 11.25
CA ILE A 112 4.64 3.10 12.59
C ILE A 112 5.15 4.29 13.42
N LYS A 113 6.46 4.50 13.46
CA LYS A 113 7.11 5.60 14.18
C LYS A 113 6.73 6.98 13.65
N SER A 114 6.52 7.07 12.34
CA SER A 114 6.11 8.28 11.65
C SER A 114 4.60 8.51 11.66
N ASP A 115 3.80 7.60 12.22
CA ASP A 115 2.34 7.69 12.27
C ASP A 115 1.71 7.84 10.88
N ILE A 116 2.14 7.01 9.93
CA ILE A 116 1.57 6.87 8.59
C ILE A 116 1.28 5.40 8.28
N TYR A 117 0.50 5.13 7.24
CA TYR A 117 0.24 3.78 6.77
C TYR A 117 1.42 3.25 5.95
N VAL A 118 1.50 1.93 5.81
CA VAL A 118 2.48 1.25 4.98
C VAL A 118 1.84 0.09 4.24
N ILE A 119 2.08 0.02 2.95
CA ILE A 119 1.75 -1.13 2.10
C ILE A 119 2.96 -2.05 2.11
N ILE A 120 2.77 -3.28 2.57
CA ILE A 120 3.76 -4.36 2.50
C ILE A 120 3.45 -5.13 1.23
N ASP A 121 4.25 -4.92 0.20
CA ASP A 121 4.00 -5.42 -1.14
C ASP A 121 4.90 -6.62 -1.47
N TRP A 122 4.26 -7.73 -1.79
CA TRP A 122 4.87 -8.90 -2.41
C TRP A 122 5.09 -8.61 -3.89
N HIS A 123 6.23 -7.95 -4.18
CA HIS A 123 6.53 -7.38 -5.48
C HIS A 123 7.02 -8.45 -6.45
N SER A 124 6.09 -9.22 -6.98
CA SER A 124 6.28 -10.36 -7.89
C SER A 124 5.43 -10.18 -9.15
N HIS A 125 5.88 -10.80 -10.22
CA HIS A 125 5.13 -11.01 -11.47
C HIS A 125 4.75 -12.47 -11.68
N ASN A 126 5.08 -13.35 -10.72
CA ASN A 126 4.83 -14.78 -10.83
C ASN A 126 4.24 -15.35 -9.53
N VAL A 127 3.53 -16.46 -9.64
CA VAL A 127 3.01 -17.18 -8.49
C VAL A 127 4.14 -17.81 -7.69
N ASN A 128 4.37 -17.33 -6.48
CA ASN A 128 5.33 -17.85 -5.51
C ASN A 128 4.59 -18.25 -4.21
N LEU A 129 3.57 -19.10 -4.32
CA LEU A 129 2.60 -19.38 -3.25
C LEU A 129 3.24 -19.84 -1.94
N LYS A 130 4.17 -20.79 -2.00
CA LYS A 130 4.80 -21.36 -0.81
C LYS A 130 5.57 -20.31 -0.02
N GLU A 131 6.36 -19.51 -0.71
CA GLU A 131 7.20 -18.45 -0.17
C GLU A 131 6.34 -17.31 0.38
N ALA A 132 5.29 -16.91 -0.36
CA ALA A 132 4.34 -15.89 0.05
C ALA A 132 3.60 -16.29 1.34
N LYS A 133 3.11 -17.52 1.46
CA LYS A 133 2.46 -18.03 2.67
C LYS A 133 3.38 -17.91 3.89
N VAL A 134 4.64 -18.32 3.77
CA VAL A 134 5.63 -18.22 4.86
C VAL A 134 5.85 -16.76 5.25
N PHE A 135 6.08 -15.88 4.28
CA PHE A 135 6.31 -14.46 4.53
C PHE A 135 5.10 -13.80 5.20
N PHE A 136 3.90 -13.98 4.63
CA PHE A 136 2.71 -13.31 5.16
C PHE A 136 2.26 -13.87 6.51
N ALA A 137 2.48 -15.17 6.80
CA ALA A 137 2.26 -15.72 8.14
C ALA A 137 3.18 -15.06 9.19
N GLU A 138 4.47 -14.89 8.87
CA GLU A 138 5.43 -14.25 9.77
C GLU A 138 5.13 -12.75 9.98
N ILE A 139 4.91 -12.00 8.88
CA ILE A 139 4.75 -10.56 8.94
C ILE A 139 3.41 -10.16 9.58
N SER A 140 2.33 -10.89 9.30
CA SER A 140 1.02 -10.65 9.91
C SER A 140 1.02 -10.96 11.40
N LYS A 141 1.68 -12.03 11.83
CA LYS A 141 1.87 -12.35 13.25
C LYS A 141 2.64 -11.25 14.00
N LYS A 142 3.64 -10.67 13.37
CA LYS A 142 4.49 -9.63 13.98
C LYS A 142 3.80 -8.27 14.02
N TYR A 143 3.14 -7.88 12.94
CA TYR A 143 2.67 -6.52 12.75
C TYR A 143 1.14 -6.36 12.66
N GLY A 144 0.37 -7.43 12.56
CA GLY A 144 -1.09 -7.38 12.34
C GLY A 144 -1.90 -6.59 13.38
N LYS A 145 -1.33 -6.39 14.57
CA LYS A 145 -1.95 -5.56 15.62
C LYS A 145 -1.86 -4.04 15.38
N TYR A 146 -1.05 -3.61 14.40
CA TYR A 146 -0.89 -2.19 14.10
C TYR A 146 -1.85 -1.77 12.98
N PRO A 147 -2.68 -0.73 13.20
CA PRO A 147 -3.60 -0.25 12.17
C PRO A 147 -2.91 0.41 10.97
N ASN A 148 -1.59 0.57 11.05
CA ASN A 148 -0.75 1.14 9.98
C ASN A 148 -0.63 0.23 8.75
N ILE A 149 -0.90 -1.08 8.90
CA ILE A 149 -0.52 -2.10 7.92
C ILE A 149 -1.58 -2.26 6.85
N ILE A 150 -1.12 -2.35 5.61
CA ILE A 150 -1.88 -2.77 4.44
C ILE A 150 -1.02 -3.84 3.78
N TYR A 151 -1.60 -4.98 3.42
CA TYR A 151 -0.90 -6.04 2.69
C TYR A 151 -1.24 -5.96 1.21
N GLU A 152 -0.27 -6.07 0.34
CA GLU A 152 -0.45 -6.27 -1.10
C GLU A 152 0.13 -7.64 -1.44
N VAL A 153 -0.77 -8.59 -1.71
CA VAL A 153 -0.37 -10.01 -1.76
C VAL A 153 0.20 -10.44 -3.10
N PHE A 154 0.03 -9.65 -4.15
CA PHE A 154 0.60 -9.88 -5.47
C PHE A 154 0.67 -8.54 -6.21
N ASN A 155 1.88 -8.10 -6.55
CA ASN A 155 2.10 -6.80 -7.19
C ASN A 155 1.42 -6.70 -8.56
N GLU A 156 1.91 -7.45 -9.54
CA GLU A 156 1.46 -7.38 -10.92
C GLU A 156 1.48 -8.78 -11.57
N PRO A 157 0.39 -9.55 -11.44
CA PRO A 157 0.21 -10.77 -12.24
C PRO A 157 0.29 -10.43 -13.73
N ASP A 158 1.17 -11.08 -14.49
CA ASP A 158 1.35 -10.74 -15.91
C ASP A 158 0.59 -11.69 -16.85
N TYR A 159 0.88 -12.99 -16.80
CA TYR A 159 0.29 -14.02 -17.67
C TYR A 159 -0.68 -14.96 -16.95
N GLU A 160 -0.83 -14.82 -15.63
CA GLU A 160 -1.77 -15.62 -14.86
C GLU A 160 -3.22 -15.24 -15.22
N THR A 161 -4.08 -16.25 -15.27
CA THR A 161 -5.52 -16.05 -15.35
C THR A 161 -6.07 -15.52 -14.01
N TRP A 162 -7.23 -14.86 -14.03
CA TRP A 162 -7.89 -14.44 -12.78
C TRP A 162 -8.15 -15.62 -11.83
N TRP A 163 -8.45 -16.79 -12.34
CA TRP A 163 -8.64 -17.98 -11.50
C TRP A 163 -7.36 -18.36 -10.74
N GLU A 164 -6.20 -18.30 -11.39
CA GLU A 164 -4.89 -18.59 -10.76
C GLU A 164 -4.55 -17.54 -9.71
N VAL A 165 -4.71 -16.26 -10.05
CA VAL A 165 -4.49 -15.14 -9.12
C VAL A 165 -5.42 -15.23 -7.92
N LYS A 166 -6.70 -15.47 -8.15
CA LYS A 166 -7.71 -15.59 -7.09
C LYS A 166 -7.40 -16.78 -6.17
N SER A 167 -7.07 -17.95 -6.75
CA SER A 167 -6.72 -19.14 -5.98
C SER A 167 -5.48 -18.91 -5.10
N TYR A 168 -4.46 -18.27 -5.66
CA TYR A 168 -3.27 -17.85 -4.93
C TYR A 168 -3.62 -16.87 -3.79
N ALA A 169 -4.37 -15.82 -4.10
CA ALA A 169 -4.72 -14.79 -3.15
C ALA A 169 -5.54 -15.35 -1.96
N GLU A 170 -6.52 -16.23 -2.22
CA GLU A 170 -7.33 -16.86 -1.18
C GLU A 170 -6.49 -17.68 -0.19
N GLU A 171 -5.45 -18.38 -0.68
CA GLU A 171 -4.51 -19.11 0.18
C GLU A 171 -3.67 -18.15 1.05
N VAL A 172 -3.13 -17.07 0.47
CA VAL A 172 -2.33 -16.08 1.20
C VAL A 172 -3.20 -15.28 2.20
N ILE A 173 -4.40 -14.88 1.79
CA ILE A 173 -5.37 -14.18 2.67
C ILE A 173 -5.68 -15.04 3.89
N ARG A 174 -5.83 -16.34 3.75
CA ARG A 174 -6.07 -17.27 4.88
C ARG A 174 -4.94 -17.18 5.90
N GLU A 175 -3.68 -17.24 5.47
CA GLU A 175 -2.52 -17.12 6.36
C GLU A 175 -2.49 -15.77 7.10
N ILE A 176 -2.80 -14.67 6.38
CA ILE A 176 -2.88 -13.34 7.00
C ILE A 176 -3.99 -13.32 8.05
N ARG A 177 -5.18 -13.79 7.71
CA ARG A 177 -6.38 -13.68 8.56
C ARG A 177 -6.32 -14.55 9.83
N GLU A 178 -5.45 -15.56 9.87
CA GLU A 178 -5.16 -16.28 11.11
C GLU A 178 -4.52 -15.38 12.21
N ASN A 179 -3.81 -14.33 11.80
CA ASN A 179 -3.09 -13.44 12.71
C ASN A 179 -3.65 -12.02 12.72
N ASP A 180 -4.25 -11.58 11.62
CA ASP A 180 -4.73 -10.22 11.41
C ASP A 180 -6.11 -10.24 10.73
N PRO A 181 -7.19 -10.15 11.51
CA PRO A 181 -8.54 -10.17 10.96
C PRO A 181 -8.99 -8.86 10.30
N ASN A 182 -8.27 -7.75 10.50
CA ASN A 182 -8.81 -6.41 10.27
C ASN A 182 -8.13 -5.59 9.17
N ASN A 183 -6.81 -5.66 9.04
CA ASN A 183 -6.09 -4.79 8.11
C ASN A 183 -6.48 -5.05 6.65
N ILE A 184 -6.35 -4.01 5.84
CA ILE A 184 -6.67 -4.06 4.41
C ILE A 184 -5.73 -5.04 3.71
N ILE A 185 -6.29 -5.83 2.79
CA ILE A 185 -5.52 -6.65 1.86
C ILE A 185 -5.84 -6.18 0.44
N LEU A 186 -4.80 -5.89 -0.32
CA LEU A 186 -4.82 -5.54 -1.73
C LEU A 186 -4.49 -6.80 -2.55
N VAL A 187 -5.25 -7.03 -3.59
CA VAL A 187 -5.10 -8.17 -4.48
C VAL A 187 -4.89 -7.67 -5.89
N GLY A 188 -3.78 -8.07 -6.51
CA GLY A 188 -3.50 -7.81 -7.91
C GLY A 188 -4.51 -8.47 -8.86
N CYS A 189 -4.60 -7.97 -10.08
CA CYS A 189 -5.37 -8.61 -11.13
C CYS A 189 -4.51 -8.83 -12.39
N PRO A 190 -4.94 -9.71 -13.32
CA PRO A 190 -4.14 -10.04 -14.49
C PRO A 190 -3.71 -8.83 -15.33
N HIS A 191 -2.71 -9.06 -16.19
CA HIS A 191 -2.22 -8.10 -17.16
C HIS A 191 -1.72 -6.81 -16.51
N TRP A 192 -0.81 -6.98 -15.50
CA TRP A 192 -0.21 -5.85 -14.75
C TRP A 192 -1.25 -4.93 -14.13
N ASP A 193 -2.23 -5.51 -13.44
CA ASP A 193 -3.33 -4.81 -12.75
C ASP A 193 -4.24 -3.97 -13.67
N GLN A 194 -4.37 -4.37 -14.94
CA GLN A 194 -5.21 -3.67 -15.91
C GLN A 194 -6.57 -4.35 -16.13
N ASP A 195 -6.67 -5.68 -15.94
CA ASP A 195 -7.90 -6.43 -16.17
C ASP A 195 -8.82 -6.43 -14.94
N ILE A 196 -9.09 -5.23 -14.43
CA ILE A 196 -9.86 -4.99 -13.19
C ILE A 196 -11.36 -5.39 -13.31
N ASP A 197 -11.84 -5.59 -14.52
CA ASP A 197 -13.16 -6.14 -14.80
C ASP A 197 -13.29 -7.61 -14.38
N LEU A 198 -12.24 -8.41 -14.46
CA LEU A 198 -12.26 -9.81 -14.08
C LEU A 198 -12.60 -10.03 -12.59
N PRO A 199 -11.93 -9.40 -11.62
CA PRO A 199 -12.36 -9.46 -10.23
C PRO A 199 -13.73 -8.79 -9.98
N ALA A 200 -14.17 -7.85 -10.82
CA ALA A 200 -15.50 -7.28 -10.71
C ALA A 200 -16.62 -8.28 -11.05
N GLU A 201 -16.36 -9.19 -11.97
CA GLU A 201 -17.29 -10.29 -12.33
C GLU A 201 -17.28 -11.42 -11.28
N ASP A 202 -16.11 -11.78 -10.78
CA ASP A 202 -15.94 -12.88 -9.82
C ASP A 202 -15.01 -12.49 -8.64
N PRO A 203 -15.47 -11.65 -7.70
CA PRO A 203 -14.63 -11.20 -6.58
C PRO A 203 -14.36 -12.33 -5.57
N ILE A 204 -13.29 -12.16 -4.78
CA ILE A 204 -12.99 -12.99 -3.62
C ILE A 204 -14.12 -12.82 -2.59
N ARG A 205 -14.64 -13.94 -2.07
CA ARG A 205 -15.76 -13.96 -1.14
C ARG A 205 -15.36 -14.58 0.19
N GLY A 206 -16.12 -14.29 1.25
CA GLY A 206 -15.89 -14.85 2.58
C GLY A 206 -14.87 -14.12 3.43
N TYR A 207 -14.27 -13.05 2.90
CA TYR A 207 -13.35 -12.18 3.63
C TYR A 207 -13.82 -10.72 3.57
N THR A 208 -13.43 -9.95 4.58
CA THR A 208 -13.67 -8.50 4.66
C THR A 208 -12.38 -7.73 4.42
N ASN A 209 -12.51 -6.44 4.12
CA ASN A 209 -11.38 -5.53 3.94
C ASN A 209 -10.42 -5.97 2.81
N ILE A 210 -10.99 -6.45 1.71
CA ILE A 210 -10.28 -6.75 0.46
C ILE A 210 -10.53 -5.60 -0.52
N MET A 211 -9.48 -5.11 -1.17
CA MET A 211 -9.54 -4.20 -2.31
C MET A 211 -8.70 -4.78 -3.46
N TYR A 212 -8.98 -4.34 -4.67
CA TYR A 212 -8.30 -4.82 -5.87
C TYR A 212 -7.44 -3.71 -6.46
N THR A 213 -6.21 -4.06 -6.85
CA THR A 213 -5.27 -3.07 -7.36
C THR A 213 -5.52 -2.75 -8.82
N MET A 214 -5.28 -1.51 -9.17
CA MET A 214 -5.19 -1.03 -10.55
C MET A 214 -3.94 -0.19 -10.66
N HIS A 215 -3.05 -0.55 -11.59
CA HIS A 215 -1.83 0.17 -11.88
C HIS A 215 -1.95 0.95 -13.20
N PHE A 216 -1.38 2.14 -13.23
CA PHE A 216 -1.32 2.90 -14.48
C PHE A 216 -0.08 3.77 -14.59
N TYR A 217 0.35 3.95 -15.82
CA TYR A 217 1.38 4.89 -16.23
C TYR A 217 0.78 5.84 -17.26
N ALA A 218 0.70 7.14 -16.93
CA ALA A 218 -0.15 8.09 -17.66
C ALA A 218 0.26 8.29 -19.11
N ALA A 219 1.54 8.09 -19.46
CA ALA A 219 2.02 8.16 -20.85
C ALA A 219 1.69 6.91 -21.68
N THR A 220 1.29 5.79 -21.04
CA THR A 220 0.91 4.54 -21.71
C THR A 220 -0.61 4.32 -21.66
N HIS A 221 -1.20 4.46 -20.48
CA HIS A 221 -2.58 4.04 -20.20
C HIS A 221 -3.55 5.21 -20.39
N GLY A 222 -4.51 5.00 -21.28
CA GLY A 222 -5.44 6.03 -21.71
C GLY A 222 -6.86 5.90 -21.13
N LYS A 223 -7.81 6.35 -21.95
CA LYS A 223 -9.24 6.36 -21.59
C LYS A 223 -9.80 4.96 -21.37
N GLU A 224 -9.32 3.97 -22.08
CA GLU A 224 -9.83 2.60 -22.01
C GLU A 224 -9.69 2.02 -20.60
N LEU A 225 -8.50 2.12 -19.98
CA LEU A 225 -8.27 1.65 -18.61
C LEU A 225 -9.13 2.43 -17.61
N ARG A 226 -9.30 3.74 -17.80
CA ARG A 226 -10.20 4.55 -16.95
C ARG A 226 -11.65 4.09 -17.04
N ASP A 227 -12.16 3.87 -18.26
CA ASP A 227 -13.54 3.42 -18.48
C ASP A 227 -13.77 2.02 -17.86
N ARG A 228 -12.82 1.11 -18.00
CA ARG A 228 -12.82 -0.23 -17.40
C ARG A 228 -12.87 -0.13 -15.87
N THR A 229 -12.00 0.69 -15.28
CA THR A 229 -11.96 0.93 -13.83
C THR A 229 -13.26 1.55 -13.32
N ASP A 230 -13.79 2.55 -14.02
CA ASP A 230 -15.09 3.16 -13.67
C ASP A 230 -16.24 2.15 -13.71
N ALA A 231 -16.24 1.25 -14.69
CA ALA A 231 -17.24 0.19 -14.78
C ALA A 231 -17.13 -0.80 -13.60
N ALA A 232 -15.93 -1.22 -13.24
CA ALA A 232 -15.67 -2.09 -12.10
C ALA A 232 -16.13 -1.46 -10.77
N ILE A 233 -15.81 -0.17 -10.54
CA ILE A 233 -16.28 0.55 -9.35
C ILE A 233 -17.81 0.65 -9.33
N LYS A 234 -18.45 0.95 -10.46
CA LYS A 234 -19.92 1.03 -10.57
C LYS A 234 -20.61 -0.31 -10.33
N SER A 235 -19.94 -1.44 -10.62
CA SER A 235 -20.44 -2.78 -10.28
C SER A 235 -20.27 -3.14 -8.80
N GLY A 236 -19.61 -2.30 -8.01
CA GLY A 236 -19.43 -2.47 -6.57
C GLY A 236 -18.05 -2.98 -6.15
N LEU A 237 -17.06 -3.04 -7.07
CA LEU A 237 -15.71 -3.46 -6.74
C LEU A 237 -14.94 -2.34 -6.03
N PRO A 238 -14.37 -2.57 -4.84
CA PRO A 238 -13.47 -1.63 -4.18
C PRO A 238 -12.09 -1.66 -4.86
N VAL A 239 -11.72 -0.57 -5.52
CA VAL A 239 -10.46 -0.45 -6.26
C VAL A 239 -9.48 0.44 -5.52
N PHE A 240 -8.20 0.07 -5.54
CA PHE A 240 -7.09 0.81 -4.95
C PHE A 240 -5.96 0.97 -5.99
N VAL A 241 -5.44 2.18 -6.13
CA VAL A 241 -4.25 2.43 -6.96
C VAL A 241 -3.02 2.37 -6.05
N SER A 242 -2.31 1.26 -6.06
CA SER A 242 -1.10 1.06 -5.24
C SER A 242 0.18 1.51 -5.93
N GLU A 243 0.17 1.55 -7.28
CA GLU A 243 1.28 2.05 -8.08
C GLU A 243 0.78 2.88 -9.27
N SER A 244 1.43 4.01 -9.51
CA SER A 244 1.19 4.82 -10.70
C SER A 244 2.33 5.80 -10.94
N ALA A 245 2.54 6.17 -12.21
CA ALA A 245 3.50 7.21 -12.57
C ALA A 245 3.06 8.00 -13.82
N GLY A 246 3.73 9.14 -14.04
CA GLY A 246 3.45 10.00 -15.19
C GLY A 246 4.16 9.58 -16.48
N MET A 247 5.18 8.73 -16.40
CA MET A 247 5.98 8.25 -17.53
C MET A 247 5.31 7.08 -18.26
N GLU A 248 6.02 6.50 -19.23
CA GLU A 248 5.62 5.25 -19.88
C GLU A 248 5.77 4.04 -18.93
N ALA A 249 5.02 2.97 -19.20
CA ALA A 249 5.04 1.74 -18.39
C ALA A 249 6.41 1.02 -18.40
N SER A 250 7.25 1.29 -19.39
CA SER A 250 8.65 0.83 -19.41
C SER A 250 9.52 1.43 -18.30
N GLY A 251 9.05 2.47 -17.61
CA GLY A 251 9.82 3.26 -16.66
C GLY A 251 10.70 4.35 -17.29
N ASP A 252 10.68 4.45 -18.59
CA ASP A 252 11.40 5.44 -19.41
C ASP A 252 10.41 6.39 -20.13
N GLY A 253 10.92 7.24 -21.00
CA GLY A 253 10.10 8.11 -21.81
C GLY A 253 9.64 9.40 -21.14
N PRO A 254 8.89 10.25 -21.87
CA PRO A 254 8.43 11.54 -21.35
C PRO A 254 7.33 11.37 -20.30
N LEU A 255 7.21 12.37 -19.46
CA LEU A 255 6.06 12.53 -18.57
C LEU A 255 4.84 13.03 -19.36
N ASN A 256 3.67 12.56 -19.03
CA ASN A 256 2.39 13.02 -19.56
C ASN A 256 1.53 13.65 -18.46
#